data_c921ac6ce6e61a6d7eddfad4c59611b1
#
_entry.id   c921ac6ce6e61a6d7eddfad4c59611b1
#
_cell.length_a   1.000
_cell.length_b   1.000
_cell.length_c   1.000
_cell.angle_alpha   90.00
_cell.angle_beta   90.00
_cell.angle_gamma   90.00
#
_symmetry.space_group_name_H-M   'P 1'
#
loop_
_entity.id
_entity.type
_entity.pdbx_description
1 polymer ?
#
loop_
_entity_poly.entity_id
_entity_poly.type
_entity_poly.pdbx_seq_one_letter_code
_entity_poly.pdbx_strand_id
1 'polypeptide(L)'
;MQFYEESVCNYDLQWAIANGWSVPPVCKLSKVESLDLSKVNIVGGDFNQTKLAAELNKEANLHRACMITAEEMMGQTVLFTGSVFAAKGATEYLTRNYGIPAVCVWGTMPDEERADALAAFKSRQARVLVNCQVVAVGFDYPPTATLILARPTRSRSFWLQCVGRATRPLPGVVDGEDLLTPADRIAAIARSDKPHFKIVDCTAGTLDHTVITAVDMFCTSDDEEVKEQVRKAAAQSPLSQEEIDALALAEAAKKAERIASAKLIEEMRRNTQGRGEGRIHGKDVDITWKGVRSVGTYNNPLKGKYAGFKLSELPDHYVQWAAYNEKLNGWIKSMFRKELGRRHGRSERFVS
;
A
#
# COMPACT_ATOMS: atom_id res chain seq x y z
N MET A 1 -14.57 -31.36 5.99
CA MET A 1 -15.71 -31.40 6.93
C MET A 1 -16.17 -29.96 7.09
N GLN A 2 -17.39 -29.63 6.67
CA GLN A 2 -17.95 -28.29 6.77
C GLN A 2 -18.66 -28.22 8.11
N PHE A 3 -18.20 -27.37 9.03
CA PHE A 3 -18.74 -27.29 10.39
C PHE A 3 -19.90 -26.29 10.50
N TYR A 4 -20.11 -25.44 9.50
CA TYR A 4 -21.14 -24.42 9.45
C TYR A 4 -21.91 -24.54 8.13
N GLU A 5 -23.21 -24.42 8.19
CA GLU A 5 -24.11 -24.53 7.03
C GLU A 5 -24.34 -23.16 6.37
N GLU A 6 -24.22 -22.08 7.16
CA GLU A 6 -24.51 -20.72 6.69
C GLU A 6 -23.61 -19.68 7.39
N SER A 7 -23.26 -18.60 6.68
CA SER A 7 -22.59 -17.42 7.24
C SER A 7 -23.65 -16.37 7.56
N VAL A 8 -23.85 -16.10 8.83
CA VAL A 8 -24.87 -15.15 9.31
C VAL A 8 -24.43 -13.69 9.15
N CYS A 9 -23.12 -13.42 9.22
CA CYS A 9 -22.57 -12.09 8.98
C CYS A 9 -21.12 -12.21 8.48
N ASN A 10 -20.69 -11.23 7.71
CA ASN A 10 -19.31 -11.14 7.19
C ASN A 10 -18.77 -9.72 7.43
N TYR A 11 -18.27 -9.48 8.63
CA TYR A 11 -17.61 -8.23 8.99
C TYR A 11 -16.10 -8.44 8.99
N ASP A 12 -15.41 -7.81 8.03
CA ASP A 12 -13.96 -7.85 7.97
C ASP A 12 -13.31 -6.75 8.82
N LEU A 13 -11.99 -6.75 8.86
CA LEU A 13 -11.20 -5.78 9.64
C LEU A 13 -11.41 -4.35 9.14
N GLN A 14 -11.54 -4.15 7.82
CA GLN A 14 -11.76 -2.82 7.24
C GLN A 14 -13.12 -2.27 7.68
N TRP A 15 -14.15 -3.12 7.66
CA TRP A 15 -15.46 -2.75 8.20
C TRP A 15 -15.39 -2.37 9.68
N ALA A 16 -14.66 -3.16 10.50
CA ALA A 16 -14.52 -2.89 11.91
C ALA A 16 -13.81 -1.54 12.19
N ILE A 17 -12.80 -1.20 11.39
CA ILE A 17 -12.10 0.10 11.47
C ILE A 17 -13.04 1.24 11.04
N ALA A 18 -13.71 1.11 9.90
CA ALA A 18 -14.62 2.12 9.37
C ALA A 18 -15.83 2.40 10.29
N ASN A 19 -16.20 1.43 11.14
CA ASN A 19 -17.29 1.56 12.11
C ASN A 19 -16.81 1.85 13.55
N GLY A 20 -15.52 2.08 13.78
CA GLY A 20 -14.96 2.44 15.08
C GLY A 20 -14.94 1.30 16.10
N TRP A 21 -15.00 0.06 15.66
CA TRP A 21 -14.83 -1.12 16.53
C TRP A 21 -13.38 -1.58 16.65
N SER A 22 -12.53 -1.10 15.76
CA SER A 22 -11.10 -1.39 15.74
C SER A 22 -10.29 -0.11 15.55
N VAL A 23 -9.12 -0.07 16.17
CA VAL A 23 -8.16 1.03 16.04
C VAL A 23 -7.56 1.02 14.61
N PRO A 24 -7.44 2.16 13.92
CA PRO A 24 -6.87 2.21 12.59
C PRO A 24 -5.36 1.92 12.60
N PRO A 25 -4.82 1.30 11.53
CA PRO A 25 -3.40 1.04 11.40
C PRO A 25 -2.61 2.25 10.89
N VAL A 26 -1.33 2.28 11.22
CA VAL A 26 -0.28 3.00 10.51
C VAL A 26 0.69 1.97 9.95
N CYS A 27 0.80 1.88 8.64
CA CYS A 27 1.56 0.83 7.95
C CYS A 27 2.93 1.34 7.51
N LYS A 28 3.98 0.61 7.86
CA LYS A 28 5.35 0.81 7.40
C LYS A 28 5.86 -0.47 6.76
N LEU A 29 6.39 -0.38 5.56
CA LEU A 29 7.13 -1.46 4.94
C LEU A 29 8.63 -1.23 5.15
N SER A 30 9.33 -2.20 5.72
CA SER A 30 10.77 -2.13 5.99
C SER A 30 11.49 -3.27 5.27
N LYS A 31 12.59 -2.94 4.60
CA LYS A 31 13.35 -3.92 3.84
C LYS A 31 14.39 -4.60 4.71
N VAL A 32 14.45 -5.92 4.62
CA VAL A 32 15.55 -6.75 5.10
C VAL A 32 16.33 -7.24 3.88
N GLU A 33 17.39 -6.51 3.50
CA GLU A 33 18.13 -6.71 2.25
C GLU A 33 18.75 -8.11 2.12
N SER A 34 19.11 -8.73 3.25
CA SER A 34 19.69 -10.07 3.32
C SER A 34 18.68 -11.21 3.26
N LEU A 35 17.37 -10.91 3.25
CA LEU A 35 16.31 -11.91 3.20
C LEU A 35 16.08 -12.38 1.75
N ASP A 36 16.44 -13.64 1.48
CA ASP A 36 16.28 -14.27 0.17
C ASP A 36 15.24 -15.39 0.24
N LEU A 37 14.01 -15.10 -0.18
CA LEU A 37 12.91 -16.07 -0.23
C LEU A 37 12.92 -16.95 -1.49
N SER A 38 13.74 -16.67 -2.49
CA SER A 38 13.78 -17.44 -3.74
C SER A 38 14.13 -18.93 -3.53
N LYS A 39 14.83 -19.23 -2.42
CA LYS A 39 15.23 -20.60 -2.02
C LYS A 39 14.21 -21.29 -1.13
N VAL A 40 13.14 -20.60 -0.73
CA VAL A 40 12.12 -21.12 0.17
C VAL A 40 10.93 -21.61 -0.66
N ASN A 41 10.79 -22.94 -0.78
CA ASN A 41 9.65 -23.52 -1.51
C ASN A 41 8.34 -23.38 -0.73
N ILE A 42 7.23 -23.46 -1.47
CA ILE A 42 5.87 -23.35 -0.93
C ILE A 42 5.33 -24.75 -0.64
N VAL A 43 4.67 -24.90 0.52
CA VAL A 43 4.01 -26.14 0.96
C VAL A 43 2.67 -25.75 1.61
N GLY A 44 1.58 -26.37 1.16
CA GLY A 44 0.26 -26.11 1.73
C GLY A 44 -0.24 -24.68 1.62
N GLY A 45 0.22 -23.94 0.59
CA GLY A 45 -0.20 -22.55 0.34
C GLY A 45 0.61 -21.49 1.10
N ASP A 46 1.55 -21.86 1.96
CA ASP A 46 2.49 -20.94 2.63
C ASP A 46 3.94 -21.44 2.46
N PHE A 47 4.91 -20.67 2.95
CA PHE A 47 6.33 -21.06 2.90
C PHE A 47 6.63 -22.31 3.69
N ASN A 48 7.53 -23.16 3.18
CA ASN A 48 8.07 -24.28 3.95
C ASN A 48 8.73 -23.76 5.22
N GLN A 49 8.20 -24.14 6.37
CA GLN A 49 8.57 -23.59 7.67
C GLN A 49 10.05 -23.82 8.03
N THR A 50 10.58 -25.01 7.70
CA THR A 50 11.98 -25.35 7.99
C THR A 50 12.94 -24.50 7.16
N LYS A 51 12.68 -24.35 5.86
CA LYS A 51 13.54 -23.53 4.99
C LYS A 51 13.41 -22.04 5.30
N LEU A 52 12.19 -21.57 5.59
CA LEU A 52 11.97 -20.20 6.04
C LEU A 52 12.70 -19.91 7.34
N ALA A 53 12.62 -20.81 8.32
CA ALA A 53 13.35 -20.68 9.57
C ALA A 53 14.87 -20.60 9.35
N ALA A 54 15.42 -21.43 8.46
CA ALA A 54 16.84 -21.40 8.14
C ALA A 54 17.27 -20.05 7.53
N GLU A 55 16.43 -19.45 6.69
CA GLU A 55 16.69 -18.14 6.12
C GLU A 55 16.60 -17.02 7.18
N LEU A 56 15.56 -17.04 8.00
CA LEU A 56 15.34 -16.05 9.06
C LEU A 56 16.33 -16.15 10.23
N ASN A 57 16.95 -17.31 10.42
CA ASN A 57 17.97 -17.52 11.46
C ASN A 57 19.34 -16.96 11.08
N LYS A 58 19.54 -16.49 9.86
CA LYS A 58 20.79 -15.81 9.49
C LYS A 58 20.96 -14.56 10.36
N GLU A 59 22.16 -14.41 10.91
CA GLU A 59 22.49 -13.32 11.83
C GLU A 59 22.12 -11.94 11.27
N ALA A 60 22.43 -11.70 10.00
CA ALA A 60 22.12 -10.43 9.34
C ALA A 60 20.60 -10.13 9.31
N ASN A 61 19.75 -11.15 9.06
CA ASN A 61 18.29 -11.00 9.05
C ASN A 61 17.77 -10.73 10.47
N LEU A 62 18.30 -11.44 11.46
CA LEU A 62 17.94 -11.26 12.86
C LEU A 62 18.30 -9.86 13.37
N HIS A 63 19.55 -9.43 13.14
CA HIS A 63 20.02 -8.11 13.55
C HIS A 63 19.24 -6.98 12.88
N ARG A 64 18.94 -7.12 11.60
CA ARG A 64 18.13 -6.13 10.87
C ARG A 64 16.71 -6.04 11.44
N ALA A 65 16.05 -7.16 11.72
CA ALA A 65 14.73 -7.16 12.36
C ALA A 65 14.76 -6.50 13.74
N CYS A 66 15.79 -6.74 14.54
CA CYS A 66 15.97 -6.09 15.83
C CYS A 66 16.22 -4.58 15.72
N MET A 67 17.02 -4.16 14.74
CA MET A 67 17.27 -2.74 14.46
C MET A 67 15.98 -2.03 14.06
N ILE A 68 15.21 -2.60 13.12
CA ILE A 68 13.91 -2.08 12.73
C ILE A 68 12.97 -2.00 13.94
N THR A 69 12.98 -3.04 14.81
CA THR A 69 12.16 -3.03 16.03
C THR A 69 12.54 -1.85 16.93
N ALA A 70 13.83 -1.62 17.15
CA ALA A 70 14.31 -0.53 18.01
C ALA A 70 13.98 0.86 17.45
N GLU A 71 14.05 1.02 16.13
CA GLU A 71 13.77 2.29 15.43
C GLU A 71 12.27 2.60 15.37
N GLU A 72 11.44 1.59 15.15
CA GLU A 72 10.04 1.78 14.77
C GLU A 72 9.04 1.53 15.91
N MET A 73 9.46 0.96 17.03
CA MET A 73 8.57 0.64 18.14
C MET A 73 7.95 1.86 18.80
N MET A 74 6.66 1.78 19.05
CA MET A 74 5.89 2.71 19.86
C MET A 74 5.25 1.93 21.01
N GLY A 75 5.58 2.25 22.26
CA GLY A 75 4.97 1.58 23.42
C GLY A 75 5.22 0.08 23.46
N GLN A 76 4.22 -0.70 23.90
CA GLN A 76 4.26 -2.16 23.97
C GLN A 76 4.23 -2.77 22.57
N THR A 77 5.24 -3.56 22.27
CA THR A 77 5.51 -4.07 20.92
C THR A 77 5.51 -5.58 20.88
N VAL A 78 4.89 -6.18 19.88
CA VAL A 78 4.96 -7.62 19.60
C VAL A 78 5.78 -7.83 18.33
N LEU A 79 6.86 -8.58 18.43
CA LEU A 79 7.72 -8.99 17.32
C LEU A 79 7.43 -10.44 16.93
N PHE A 80 6.94 -10.66 15.72
CA PHE A 80 6.68 -12.00 15.18
C PHE A 80 7.91 -12.52 14.43
N THR A 81 8.43 -13.66 14.88
CA THR A 81 9.58 -14.34 14.28
C THR A 81 9.22 -15.69 13.68
N GLY A 82 10.07 -16.22 12.81
CA GLY A 82 9.83 -17.48 12.11
C GLY A 82 10.31 -18.74 12.84
N SER A 83 11.09 -18.62 13.93
CA SER A 83 11.63 -19.76 14.66
C SER A 83 11.88 -19.42 16.12
N VAL A 84 11.97 -20.46 16.95
CA VAL A 84 12.34 -20.32 18.37
C VAL A 84 13.77 -19.78 18.53
N PHE A 85 14.69 -20.19 17.65
CA PHE A 85 16.06 -19.67 17.64
C PHE A 85 16.05 -18.15 17.39
N ALA A 86 15.34 -17.69 16.37
CA ALA A 86 15.21 -16.27 16.09
C ALA A 86 14.52 -15.50 17.22
N ALA A 87 13.52 -16.10 17.89
CA ALA A 87 12.84 -15.48 19.03
C ALA A 87 13.80 -15.26 20.22
N LYS A 88 14.54 -16.28 20.59
CA LYS A 88 15.54 -16.18 21.67
C LYS A 88 16.66 -15.22 21.33
N GLY A 89 17.21 -15.32 20.10
CA GLY A 89 18.27 -14.42 19.63
C GLY A 89 17.84 -12.96 19.58
N ALA A 90 16.61 -12.67 19.09
CA ALA A 90 16.08 -11.31 19.08
C ALA A 90 15.87 -10.74 20.48
N THR A 91 15.37 -11.56 21.41
CA THR A 91 15.18 -11.16 22.81
C THR A 91 16.51 -10.75 23.45
N GLU A 92 17.53 -11.59 23.29
CA GLU A 92 18.87 -11.31 23.80
C GLU A 92 19.50 -10.09 23.14
N TYR A 93 19.41 -9.99 21.82
CA TYR A 93 19.99 -8.89 21.04
C TYR A 93 19.35 -7.55 21.36
N LEU A 94 18.01 -7.48 21.45
CA LEU A 94 17.29 -6.26 21.85
C LEU A 94 17.68 -5.80 23.24
N THR A 95 17.77 -6.75 24.19
CA THR A 95 18.09 -6.43 25.58
C THR A 95 19.54 -5.96 25.72
N ARG A 96 20.51 -6.67 25.12
CA ARG A 96 21.94 -6.39 25.28
C ARG A 96 22.42 -5.20 24.47
N ASN A 97 21.97 -5.10 23.21
CA ASN A 97 22.53 -4.13 22.25
C ASN A 97 21.74 -2.82 22.20
N TYR A 98 20.44 -2.86 22.48
CA TYR A 98 19.58 -1.69 22.48
C TYR A 98 19.08 -1.27 23.86
N GLY A 99 19.35 -2.06 24.91
CA GLY A 99 18.83 -1.78 26.25
C GLY A 99 17.30 -1.86 26.34
N ILE A 100 16.66 -2.55 25.39
CA ILE A 100 15.21 -2.70 25.33
C ILE A 100 14.81 -4.00 26.04
N PRO A 101 14.16 -3.93 27.22
CA PRO A 101 13.71 -5.12 27.91
C PRO A 101 12.75 -5.94 27.05
N ALA A 102 13.13 -7.15 26.73
CA ALA A 102 12.35 -8.06 25.89
C ALA A 102 12.17 -9.41 26.54
N VAL A 103 11.07 -10.08 26.28
CA VAL A 103 10.78 -11.47 26.65
C VAL A 103 10.33 -12.22 25.41
N CYS A 104 10.47 -13.54 25.39
CA CYS A 104 10.00 -14.35 24.28
C CYS A 104 9.06 -15.46 24.71
N VAL A 105 8.17 -15.88 23.78
CA VAL A 105 7.27 -17.02 23.94
C VAL A 105 7.25 -17.89 22.68
N TRP A 106 7.14 -19.21 22.88
CA TRP A 106 7.06 -20.18 21.78
C TRP A 106 6.17 -21.38 22.16
N GLY A 107 5.77 -22.19 21.17
CA GLY A 107 4.73 -23.23 21.32
C GLY A 107 5.01 -24.28 22.35
N THR A 108 6.24 -24.75 22.44
CA THR A 108 6.67 -25.83 23.40
C THR A 108 7.25 -25.30 24.71
N MET A 109 7.10 -23.98 24.97
CA MET A 109 7.53 -23.36 26.21
C MET A 109 6.69 -23.89 27.39
N PRO A 110 7.30 -24.23 28.55
CA PRO A 110 6.56 -24.59 29.76
C PRO A 110 5.54 -23.51 30.13
N ASP A 111 4.38 -23.93 30.62
CA ASP A 111 3.28 -23.01 30.88
C ASP A 111 3.61 -21.95 31.95
N GLU A 112 4.37 -22.30 32.97
CA GLU A 112 4.83 -21.38 34.02
C GLU A 112 5.75 -20.28 33.42
N GLU A 113 6.79 -20.68 32.68
CA GLU A 113 7.70 -19.74 32.03
C GLU A 113 6.97 -18.82 31.06
N ARG A 114 5.96 -19.36 30.32
CA ARG A 114 5.12 -18.58 29.41
C ARG A 114 4.28 -17.57 30.17
N ALA A 115 3.69 -17.99 31.31
CA ALA A 115 2.89 -17.11 32.16
C ALA A 115 3.73 -15.95 32.69
N ASP A 116 4.94 -16.23 33.16
CA ASP A 116 5.89 -15.22 33.64
C ASP A 116 6.31 -14.23 32.55
N ALA A 117 6.64 -14.70 31.35
CA ALA A 117 6.99 -13.86 30.22
C ALA A 117 5.82 -12.95 29.83
N LEU A 118 4.60 -13.47 29.77
CA LEU A 118 3.41 -12.69 29.47
C LEU A 118 3.08 -11.70 30.59
N ALA A 119 3.27 -12.05 31.84
CA ALA A 119 3.10 -11.16 33.00
C ALA A 119 4.10 -10.00 32.96
N ALA A 120 5.38 -10.27 32.67
CA ALA A 120 6.41 -9.26 32.51
C ALA A 120 6.08 -8.26 31.37
N PHE A 121 5.53 -8.75 30.25
CA PHE A 121 5.08 -7.89 29.15
C PHE A 121 3.84 -7.06 29.54
N LYS A 122 2.83 -7.69 30.17
CA LYS A 122 1.61 -6.99 30.59
C LYS A 122 1.86 -5.95 31.68
N SER A 123 2.79 -6.22 32.60
CA SER A 123 3.21 -5.26 33.63
C SER A 123 4.17 -4.16 33.14
N ARG A 124 4.52 -4.16 31.84
CA ARG A 124 5.47 -3.24 31.21
C ARG A 124 6.92 -3.35 31.70
N GLN A 125 7.27 -4.41 32.45
CA GLN A 125 8.66 -4.74 32.76
C GLN A 125 9.43 -5.11 31.49
N ALA A 126 8.78 -5.79 30.53
CA ALA A 126 9.27 -5.97 29.19
C ALA A 126 8.49 -5.06 28.21
N ARG A 127 9.21 -4.42 27.32
CA ARG A 127 8.62 -3.56 26.27
C ARG A 127 8.36 -4.30 24.98
N VAL A 128 9.08 -5.38 24.72
CA VAL A 128 8.93 -6.20 23.52
C VAL A 128 8.60 -7.63 23.91
N LEU A 129 7.53 -8.16 23.34
CA LEU A 129 7.18 -9.58 23.36
C LEU A 129 7.59 -10.21 22.04
N VAL A 130 8.65 -10.99 22.03
CA VAL A 130 9.09 -11.72 20.85
C VAL A 130 8.34 -13.05 20.78
N ASN A 131 7.64 -13.28 19.67
CA ASN A 131 6.75 -14.41 19.52
C ASN A 131 7.15 -15.33 18.38
N CYS A 132 7.17 -16.63 18.64
CA CYS A 132 7.24 -17.67 17.64
C CYS A 132 5.98 -18.55 17.70
N GLN A 133 5.00 -18.27 16.80
CA GLN A 133 3.78 -19.06 16.55
C GLN A 133 2.70 -19.10 17.65
N VAL A 134 2.92 -18.55 18.84
CA VAL A 134 2.01 -18.73 20.01
C VAL A 134 0.98 -17.60 20.14
N VAL A 135 1.41 -16.36 20.00
CA VAL A 135 0.57 -15.18 20.24
C VAL A 135 -0.50 -14.98 19.13
N ALA A 136 -0.41 -15.77 18.06
CA ALA A 136 -1.48 -15.82 17.07
C ALA A 136 -2.79 -16.39 17.63
N VAL A 137 -2.77 -17.14 18.76
CA VAL A 137 -3.96 -17.74 19.38
C VAL A 137 -4.05 -17.32 20.85
N GLY A 138 -5.19 -16.76 21.28
CA GLY A 138 -5.54 -16.55 22.69
C GLY A 138 -4.87 -15.38 23.43
N PHE A 139 -3.82 -14.74 22.89
CA PHE A 139 -3.22 -13.57 23.55
C PHE A 139 -4.07 -12.32 23.35
N ASP A 140 -4.52 -11.72 24.43
CA ASP A 140 -5.29 -10.48 24.44
C ASP A 140 -4.60 -9.45 25.34
N TYR A 141 -4.13 -8.36 24.72
CA TYR A 141 -3.54 -7.22 25.41
C TYR A 141 -3.76 -5.94 24.61
N PRO A 142 -4.87 -5.25 24.82
CA PRO A 142 -5.24 -4.04 24.09
C PRO A 142 -4.17 -2.94 24.03
N PRO A 143 -3.30 -2.73 25.07
CA PRO A 143 -2.22 -1.76 25.03
C PRO A 143 -1.10 -2.04 24.02
N THR A 144 -1.15 -3.15 23.26
CA THR A 144 -0.21 -3.40 22.17
C THR A 144 -0.29 -2.27 21.13
N ALA A 145 0.80 -1.49 21.01
CA ALA A 145 0.85 -0.31 20.16
C ALA A 145 1.56 -0.55 18.82
N THR A 146 2.49 -1.54 18.79
CA THR A 146 3.28 -1.85 17.58
C THR A 146 3.33 -3.35 17.33
N LEU A 147 3.20 -3.71 16.07
CA LEU A 147 3.46 -5.06 15.56
C LEU A 147 4.62 -5.01 14.59
N ILE A 148 5.62 -5.85 14.80
CA ILE A 148 6.74 -6.04 13.89
C ILE A 148 6.59 -7.44 13.29
N LEU A 149 6.36 -7.51 11.99
CA LEU A 149 6.19 -8.76 11.26
C LEU A 149 7.52 -9.12 10.57
N ALA A 150 8.40 -9.81 11.31
CA ALA A 150 9.67 -10.30 10.79
C ALA A 150 9.57 -11.74 10.24
N ARG A 151 8.36 -12.20 9.94
CA ARG A 151 8.06 -13.49 9.34
C ARG A 151 7.19 -13.32 8.11
N PRO A 152 7.73 -13.50 6.89
CA PRO A 152 6.93 -13.53 5.68
C PRO A 152 5.86 -14.62 5.73
N THR A 153 4.69 -14.34 5.18
CA THR A 153 3.61 -15.33 5.04
C THR A 153 2.83 -15.08 3.76
N ARG A 154 2.26 -16.14 3.21
CA ARG A 154 1.28 -16.13 2.13
C ARG A 154 -0.13 -16.43 2.65
N SER A 155 -0.25 -16.70 3.94
CA SER A 155 -1.52 -17.02 4.60
C SER A 155 -2.21 -15.76 5.12
N ARG A 156 -3.29 -15.34 4.43
CA ARG A 156 -4.13 -14.22 4.87
C ARG A 156 -4.69 -14.46 6.29
N SER A 157 -5.10 -15.68 6.57
CA SER A 157 -5.63 -16.04 7.89
C SER A 157 -4.59 -15.86 9.00
N PHE A 158 -3.37 -16.34 8.78
CA PHE A 158 -2.28 -16.17 9.74
C PHE A 158 -1.94 -14.68 9.93
N TRP A 159 -1.86 -13.91 8.83
CA TRP A 159 -1.59 -12.47 8.89
C TRP A 159 -2.66 -11.74 9.72
N LEU A 160 -3.95 -12.00 9.46
CA LEU A 160 -5.07 -11.42 10.22
C LEU A 160 -5.03 -11.81 11.70
N GLN A 161 -4.66 -13.05 12.03
CA GLN A 161 -4.50 -13.48 13.41
C GLN A 161 -3.41 -12.70 14.15
N CYS A 162 -2.29 -12.44 13.48
CA CYS A 162 -1.21 -11.62 14.04
C CYS A 162 -1.68 -10.18 14.28
N VAL A 163 -2.26 -9.55 13.28
CA VAL A 163 -2.65 -8.13 13.32
C VAL A 163 -3.82 -7.88 14.24
N GLY A 164 -4.80 -8.77 14.28
CA GLY A 164 -5.97 -8.66 15.16
C GLY A 164 -5.63 -8.52 16.66
N ARG A 165 -4.38 -8.79 17.06
CA ARG A 165 -3.93 -8.60 18.45
C ARG A 165 -3.72 -7.13 18.83
N ALA A 166 -3.45 -6.27 17.86
CA ALA A 166 -3.23 -4.84 18.10
C ALA A 166 -4.42 -3.96 17.69
N THR A 167 -5.43 -4.49 17.00
CA THR A 167 -6.55 -3.69 16.50
C THR A 167 -7.54 -3.29 17.58
N ARG A 168 -7.49 -3.88 18.77
CA ARG A 168 -8.47 -3.63 19.83
C ARG A 168 -8.28 -2.24 20.45
N PRO A 169 -9.37 -1.46 20.59
CA PRO A 169 -9.35 -0.25 21.42
C PRO A 169 -8.98 -0.56 22.86
N LEU A 170 -8.54 0.46 23.60
CA LEU A 170 -8.33 0.32 25.03
C LEU A 170 -9.68 0.10 25.73
N PRO A 171 -9.73 -0.64 26.85
CA PRO A 171 -10.95 -0.84 27.62
C PRO A 171 -11.62 0.49 27.99
N GLY A 172 -12.93 0.57 27.87
CA GLY A 172 -13.71 1.77 28.16
C GLY A 172 -13.73 2.83 27.06
N VAL A 173 -12.99 2.64 25.96
CA VAL A 173 -12.96 3.65 24.86
C VAL A 173 -14.17 3.58 23.96
N VAL A 174 -14.67 2.37 23.66
CA VAL A 174 -15.81 2.15 22.75
C VAL A 174 -16.98 1.39 23.39
N ASP A 175 -16.93 1.20 24.70
CA ASP A 175 -17.89 0.39 25.46
C ASP A 175 -19.00 1.25 26.11
N GLY A 176 -19.02 2.58 25.86
CA GLY A 176 -20.00 3.51 26.43
C GLY A 176 -21.36 3.42 25.76
N GLU A 177 -22.45 3.53 26.55
CA GLU A 177 -23.84 3.52 26.06
C GLU A 177 -24.17 4.73 25.16
N ASP A 178 -23.38 5.80 25.22
CA ASP A 178 -23.51 7.03 24.44
C ASP A 178 -22.78 6.95 23.07
N LEU A 179 -22.00 5.90 22.82
CA LEU A 179 -21.24 5.73 21.58
C LEU A 179 -22.03 4.95 20.51
N LEU A 180 -23.21 5.45 20.18
CA LEU A 180 -24.17 4.76 19.32
C LEU A 180 -23.78 4.75 17.84
N THR A 181 -23.11 5.82 17.37
CA THR A 181 -22.76 5.93 15.95
C THR A 181 -21.30 5.54 15.68
N PRO A 182 -20.95 5.14 14.44
CA PRO A 182 -19.56 4.96 14.04
C PRO A 182 -18.70 6.20 14.28
N ALA A 183 -19.24 7.39 14.02
CA ALA A 183 -18.51 8.66 14.18
C ALA A 183 -18.14 8.91 15.64
N ASP A 184 -19.02 8.60 16.60
CA ASP A 184 -18.76 8.76 18.03
C ASP A 184 -17.61 7.84 18.47
N ARG A 185 -17.63 6.56 18.05
CA ARG A 185 -16.59 5.58 18.37
C ARG A 185 -15.24 5.96 17.76
N ILE A 186 -15.21 6.37 16.48
CA ILE A 186 -14.01 6.85 15.81
C ILE A 186 -13.43 8.05 16.55
N ALA A 187 -14.26 9.02 16.93
CA ALA A 187 -13.85 10.18 17.68
C ALA A 187 -13.32 9.82 19.10
N ALA A 188 -13.92 8.81 19.76
CA ALA A 188 -13.45 8.31 21.04
C ALA A 188 -12.07 7.65 20.92
N ILE A 189 -11.86 6.80 19.89
CA ILE A 189 -10.57 6.19 19.59
C ILE A 189 -9.52 7.26 19.31
N ALA A 190 -9.82 8.25 18.48
CA ALA A 190 -8.89 9.32 18.12
C ALA A 190 -8.42 10.16 19.34
N ARG A 191 -9.26 10.28 20.38
CA ARG A 191 -8.93 10.97 21.63
C ARG A 191 -8.30 10.10 22.72
N SER A 192 -8.23 8.77 22.49
CA SER A 192 -7.68 7.83 23.46
C SER A 192 -6.14 7.82 23.46
N ASP A 193 -5.54 7.17 24.44
CA ASP A 193 -4.09 6.93 24.49
C ASP A 193 -3.59 5.96 23.42
N LYS A 194 -4.50 5.41 22.60
CA LYS A 194 -4.21 4.53 21.47
C LYS A 194 -5.05 4.93 20.26
N PRO A 195 -4.80 6.07 19.61
CA PRO A 195 -5.55 6.54 18.46
C PRO A 195 -5.29 5.71 17.19
N HIS A 196 -4.15 5.04 17.13
CA HIS A 196 -3.74 4.12 16.07
C HIS A 196 -2.80 3.05 16.63
N PHE A 197 -2.57 1.99 15.86
CA PHE A 197 -1.49 1.04 16.10
C PHE A 197 -0.57 0.98 14.88
N LYS A 198 0.69 0.67 15.09
CA LYS A 198 1.69 0.61 14.01
C LYS A 198 1.97 -0.82 13.59
N ILE A 199 1.96 -1.06 12.29
CA ILE A 199 2.42 -2.32 11.69
C ILE A 199 3.69 -2.01 10.92
N VAL A 200 4.76 -2.72 11.27
CA VAL A 200 6.02 -2.69 10.53
C VAL A 200 6.23 -4.05 9.90
N ASP A 201 6.10 -4.11 8.61
CA ASP A 201 6.28 -5.33 7.84
C ASP A 201 7.72 -5.39 7.31
N CYS A 202 8.51 -6.30 7.88
CA CYS A 202 9.92 -6.49 7.52
C CYS A 202 10.12 -7.34 6.25
N THR A 203 9.04 -7.67 5.55
CA THR A 203 9.07 -8.53 4.37
C THR A 203 9.10 -7.74 3.06
N ALA A 204 8.96 -6.42 3.13
CA ALA A 204 9.04 -5.52 2.00
C ALA A 204 10.44 -5.53 1.39
N GLY A 205 10.58 -6.07 0.22
CA GLY A 205 11.86 -6.17 -0.50
C GLY A 205 12.16 -7.57 -1.00
N THR A 206 11.35 -8.54 -0.62
CA THR A 206 11.28 -9.77 -1.37
C THR A 206 10.61 -9.45 -2.70
N LEU A 207 11.26 -9.76 -3.82
CA LEU A 207 10.67 -9.64 -5.16
C LEU A 207 9.50 -10.64 -5.38
N ASP A 208 9.09 -11.33 -4.33
CA ASP A 208 7.99 -12.28 -4.37
C ASP A 208 6.66 -11.57 -4.09
N HIS A 209 5.97 -11.17 -5.15
CA HIS A 209 4.62 -10.56 -5.12
C HIS A 209 3.54 -11.46 -4.48
N THR A 210 3.90 -12.63 -4.00
CA THR A 210 2.99 -13.56 -3.36
C THR A 210 2.99 -13.48 -1.83
N VAL A 211 3.91 -12.70 -1.25
CA VAL A 211 3.95 -12.39 0.19
C VAL A 211 2.86 -11.37 0.51
N ILE A 212 2.05 -11.67 1.51
CA ILE A 212 1.02 -10.74 1.97
C ILE A 212 1.66 -9.66 2.83
N THR A 213 1.46 -8.41 2.44
CA THR A 213 1.92 -7.23 3.18
C THR A 213 0.78 -6.48 3.84
N ALA A 214 1.11 -5.53 4.72
CA ALA A 214 0.12 -4.63 5.30
C ALA A 214 -0.66 -3.85 4.22
N VAL A 215 -0.02 -3.45 3.12
CA VAL A 215 -0.68 -2.76 2.01
C VAL A 215 -1.72 -3.65 1.34
N ASP A 216 -1.45 -4.96 1.18
CA ASP A 216 -2.40 -5.88 0.55
C ASP A 216 -3.68 -6.05 1.36
N MET A 217 -3.58 -5.82 2.67
CA MET A 217 -4.69 -6.00 3.60
C MET A 217 -5.50 -4.74 3.83
N PHE A 218 -4.90 -3.56 3.68
CA PHE A 218 -5.52 -2.28 4.00
C PHE A 218 -5.77 -1.40 2.78
N CYS A 219 -5.16 -1.69 1.63
CA CYS A 219 -5.46 -0.99 0.37
C CYS A 219 -6.80 -1.46 -0.19
N THR A 220 -7.69 -0.52 -0.47
CA THR A 220 -9.03 -0.78 -1.02
C THR A 220 -9.02 -1.13 -2.51
N SER A 221 -7.91 -0.90 -3.21
CA SER A 221 -7.77 -1.23 -4.63
C SER A 221 -7.33 -2.68 -4.83
N ASP A 222 -7.97 -3.40 -5.74
CA ASP A 222 -7.52 -4.73 -6.18
C ASP A 222 -6.48 -4.66 -7.32
N ASP A 223 -6.20 -3.48 -7.85
CA ASP A 223 -5.25 -3.27 -8.94
C ASP A 223 -3.81 -3.36 -8.42
N GLU A 224 -3.07 -4.35 -8.93
CA GLU A 224 -1.70 -4.62 -8.47
C GLU A 224 -0.72 -3.48 -8.78
N GLU A 225 -0.92 -2.74 -9.87
CA GLU A 225 -0.10 -1.57 -10.20
C GLU A 225 -0.33 -0.44 -9.18
N VAL A 226 -1.57 -0.24 -8.75
CA VAL A 226 -1.92 0.72 -7.69
C VAL A 226 -1.30 0.29 -6.36
N LYS A 227 -1.47 -0.99 -5.97
CA LYS A 227 -0.88 -1.53 -4.74
C LYS A 227 0.64 -1.36 -4.70
N GLU A 228 1.30 -1.58 -5.83
CA GLU A 228 2.77 -1.42 -5.93
C GLU A 228 3.22 0.03 -5.67
N GLN A 229 2.46 1.03 -6.11
CA GLN A 229 2.78 2.43 -5.80
C GLN A 229 2.56 2.73 -4.31
N VAL A 230 1.49 2.19 -3.71
CA VAL A 230 1.23 2.32 -2.27
C VAL A 230 2.33 1.62 -1.45
N ARG A 231 2.78 0.42 -1.85
CA ARG A 231 3.92 -0.27 -1.21
C ARG A 231 5.19 0.56 -1.26
N LYS A 232 5.50 1.17 -2.40
CA LYS A 232 6.67 2.08 -2.53
C LYS A 232 6.58 3.27 -1.59
N ALA A 233 5.42 3.88 -1.46
CA ALA A 233 5.21 4.98 -0.53
C ALA A 233 5.34 4.52 0.94
N ALA A 234 4.71 3.39 1.31
CA ALA A 234 4.81 2.81 2.65
C ALA A 234 6.23 2.36 3.03
N ALA A 235 7.09 2.08 2.04
CA ALA A 235 8.50 1.80 2.27
C ALA A 235 9.32 3.07 2.58
N GLN A 236 8.89 4.23 2.09
CA GLN A 236 9.56 5.52 2.36
C GLN A 236 9.15 6.10 3.70
N SER A 237 7.85 6.12 3.99
CA SER A 237 7.29 6.68 5.24
C SER A 237 6.11 5.83 5.74
N PRO A 238 5.83 5.82 7.06
CA PRO A 238 4.61 5.22 7.58
C PRO A 238 3.37 5.90 6.97
N LEU A 239 2.35 5.13 6.61
CA LEU A 239 1.09 5.60 6.04
C LEU A 239 -0.08 5.22 6.95
N SER A 240 -0.94 6.17 7.27
CA SER A 240 -2.23 5.91 7.90
C SER A 240 -3.19 5.23 6.92
N GLN A 241 -4.31 4.71 7.42
CA GLN A 241 -5.37 4.14 6.58
C GLN A 241 -5.90 5.18 5.57
N GLU A 242 -6.12 6.41 6.02
CA GLU A 242 -6.61 7.50 5.17
C GLU A 242 -5.62 7.86 4.05
N GLU A 243 -4.32 7.87 4.36
CA GLU A 243 -3.26 8.11 3.37
C GLU A 243 -3.15 6.97 2.36
N ILE A 244 -3.30 5.71 2.80
CA ILE A 244 -3.35 4.54 1.91
C ILE A 244 -4.51 4.67 0.93
N ASP A 245 -5.72 4.97 1.42
CA ASP A 245 -6.92 5.10 0.60
C ASP A 245 -6.84 6.29 -0.37
N ALA A 246 -6.36 7.43 0.10
CA ALA A 246 -6.16 8.62 -0.72
C ALA A 246 -5.14 8.38 -1.84
N LEU A 247 -4.02 7.71 -1.52
CA LEU A 247 -2.98 7.37 -2.48
C LEU A 247 -3.47 6.34 -3.50
N ALA A 248 -4.19 5.31 -3.05
CA ALA A 248 -4.77 4.30 -3.93
C ALA A 248 -5.75 4.93 -4.93
N LEU A 249 -6.61 5.83 -4.47
CA LEU A 249 -7.55 6.57 -5.31
C LEU A 249 -6.81 7.45 -6.35
N ALA A 250 -5.79 8.18 -5.92
CA ALA A 250 -4.98 9.03 -6.79
C ALA A 250 -4.25 8.24 -7.87
N GLU A 251 -3.65 7.09 -7.52
CA GLU A 251 -2.94 6.23 -8.47
C GLU A 251 -3.91 5.53 -9.44
N ALA A 252 -5.08 5.11 -8.96
CA ALA A 252 -6.14 4.57 -9.82
C ALA A 252 -6.63 5.62 -10.84
N ALA A 253 -6.81 6.87 -10.43
CA ALA A 253 -7.18 7.97 -11.32
C ALA A 253 -6.10 8.24 -12.38
N LYS A 254 -4.81 8.29 -12.00
CA LYS A 254 -3.68 8.44 -12.94
C LYS A 254 -3.63 7.29 -13.95
N LYS A 255 -3.87 6.05 -13.50
CA LYS A 255 -3.91 4.88 -14.39
C LYS A 255 -5.07 4.97 -15.38
N ALA A 256 -6.26 5.35 -14.92
CA ALA A 256 -7.44 5.53 -15.77
C ALA A 256 -7.19 6.60 -16.84
N GLU A 257 -6.59 7.73 -16.48
CA GLU A 257 -6.21 8.79 -17.41
C GLU A 257 -5.19 8.31 -18.46
N ARG A 258 -4.17 7.54 -18.02
CA ARG A 258 -3.18 6.94 -18.92
C ARG A 258 -3.82 5.97 -19.92
N ILE A 259 -4.75 5.12 -19.46
CA ILE A 259 -5.47 4.19 -20.33
C ILE A 259 -6.36 4.92 -21.32
N ALA A 260 -7.09 5.95 -20.88
CA ALA A 260 -7.94 6.77 -21.75
C ALA A 260 -7.11 7.46 -22.84
N SER A 261 -5.97 8.05 -22.46
CA SER A 261 -5.03 8.69 -23.39
C SER A 261 -4.45 7.68 -24.40
N ALA A 262 -4.10 6.47 -23.96
CA ALA A 262 -3.60 5.43 -24.85
C ALA A 262 -4.65 4.94 -25.85
N LYS A 263 -5.91 4.77 -25.40
CA LYS A 263 -7.05 4.42 -26.30
C LYS A 263 -7.30 5.50 -27.34
N LEU A 264 -7.27 6.76 -26.94
CA LEU A 264 -7.44 7.88 -27.85
C LEU A 264 -6.33 7.91 -28.92
N ILE A 265 -5.07 7.70 -28.53
CA ILE A 265 -3.93 7.62 -29.46
C ILE A 265 -4.08 6.44 -30.43
N GLU A 266 -4.55 5.29 -29.97
CA GLU A 266 -4.77 4.11 -30.82
C GLU A 266 -5.92 4.36 -31.81
N GLU A 267 -7.01 4.96 -31.38
CA GLU A 267 -8.12 5.35 -32.23
C GLU A 267 -7.67 6.38 -33.29
N MET A 268 -6.87 7.34 -32.91
CA MET A 268 -6.22 8.28 -33.85
C MET A 268 -5.37 7.55 -34.89
N ARG A 269 -4.59 6.53 -34.49
CA ARG A 269 -3.78 5.71 -35.40
C ARG A 269 -4.65 4.93 -36.40
N ARG A 270 -5.72 4.26 -35.91
CA ARG A 270 -6.64 3.49 -36.79
C ARG A 270 -7.30 4.42 -37.81
N ASN A 271 -7.75 5.57 -37.37
CA ASN A 271 -8.43 6.55 -38.26
C ASN A 271 -7.49 7.21 -39.28
N THR A 272 -6.16 7.26 -38.98
CA THR A 272 -5.16 7.80 -39.91
C THR A 272 -4.65 6.77 -40.94
N GLN A 273 -4.87 5.47 -40.73
CA GLN A 273 -4.51 4.43 -41.71
C GLN A 273 -5.56 4.22 -42.80
N GLY A 274 -6.78 4.77 -42.68
CA GLY A 274 -7.83 4.75 -43.69
C GLY A 274 -7.73 5.94 -44.67
N ARG A 275 -7.95 5.67 -45.96
CA ARG A 275 -8.19 6.77 -46.95
C ARG A 275 -9.56 7.36 -46.64
N GLY A 276 -9.62 8.53 -46.01
CA GLY A 276 -10.88 9.19 -45.78
C GLY A 276 -10.83 10.30 -44.72
N GLU A 277 -11.92 11.00 -44.62
CA GLU A 277 -12.18 11.93 -43.52
C GLU A 277 -12.42 11.13 -42.25
N GLY A 278 -11.80 11.52 -41.15
CA GLY A 278 -11.97 10.88 -39.84
C GLY A 278 -12.46 11.88 -38.81
N ARG A 279 -13.28 11.40 -37.90
CA ARG A 279 -13.76 12.14 -36.73
C ARG A 279 -13.45 11.40 -35.45
N ILE A 280 -12.79 12.04 -34.50
CA ILE A 280 -12.53 11.48 -33.18
C ILE A 280 -13.38 12.22 -32.17
N HIS A 281 -14.25 11.48 -31.48
CA HIS A 281 -15.02 11.99 -30.36
C HIS A 281 -14.34 11.50 -29.05
N GLY A 282 -13.75 12.42 -28.31
CA GLY A 282 -13.30 12.19 -26.94
C GLY A 282 -14.10 13.06 -25.99
N LYS A 283 -14.07 12.74 -24.69
CA LYS A 283 -14.84 13.46 -23.66
C LYS A 283 -14.58 14.98 -23.69
N ASP A 284 -13.45 15.39 -24.28
CA ASP A 284 -12.98 16.76 -24.29
C ASP A 284 -12.29 17.21 -25.62
N VAL A 285 -12.29 16.37 -26.67
CA VAL A 285 -11.62 16.70 -27.92
C VAL A 285 -12.44 16.21 -29.11
N ASP A 286 -12.86 17.16 -29.98
CA ASP A 286 -13.43 16.89 -31.31
C ASP A 286 -12.38 17.24 -32.36
N ILE A 287 -11.80 16.24 -33.03
CA ILE A 287 -10.82 16.42 -34.11
C ILE A 287 -11.38 15.86 -35.42
N THR A 288 -11.48 16.70 -36.43
CA THR A 288 -11.87 16.32 -37.80
C THR A 288 -10.67 16.54 -38.71
N TRP A 289 -10.32 15.56 -39.58
CA TRP A 289 -9.25 15.71 -40.59
C TRP A 289 -9.66 15.18 -41.94
N LYS A 290 -9.04 15.74 -42.98
CA LYS A 290 -9.13 15.29 -44.35
C LYS A 290 -7.77 14.90 -44.90
N GLY A 291 -7.63 13.68 -45.38
CA GLY A 291 -6.56 13.24 -46.27
C GLY A 291 -5.13 13.30 -45.71
N VAL A 292 -4.79 12.57 -44.66
CA VAL A 292 -3.40 12.45 -44.23
C VAL A 292 -2.77 11.21 -44.84
N ARG A 293 -1.74 11.37 -45.69
CA ARG A 293 -0.85 10.29 -46.14
C ARG A 293 0.16 9.97 -45.02
N SER A 294 0.30 8.70 -44.67
CA SER A 294 1.30 8.03 -43.84
C SER A 294 2.05 8.90 -42.81
N VAL A 295 1.84 8.59 -41.54
CA VAL A 295 2.52 9.22 -40.41
C VAL A 295 3.75 8.41 -40.08
N GLY A 296 4.94 8.84 -40.53
CA GLY A 296 6.19 8.47 -39.91
C GLY A 296 6.32 9.19 -38.56
N THR A 297 6.78 8.48 -37.57
CA THR A 297 7.21 8.93 -36.22
C THR A 297 6.88 10.38 -35.83
N TYR A 298 5.71 10.60 -35.30
CA TYR A 298 5.36 11.89 -34.72
C TYR A 298 5.55 11.87 -33.20
N ASN A 299 6.31 12.84 -32.70
CA ASN A 299 6.17 13.29 -31.33
C ASN A 299 4.81 13.99 -31.21
N ASN A 300 3.82 13.27 -30.70
CA ASN A 300 2.49 13.79 -30.49
C ASN A 300 2.55 14.95 -29.48
N PRO A 301 2.09 16.18 -29.81
CA PRO A 301 2.09 17.31 -28.89
C PRO A 301 1.24 17.08 -27.64
N LEU A 302 0.33 16.10 -27.68
CA LEU A 302 -0.48 15.67 -26.54
C LEU A 302 0.27 14.69 -25.62
N LYS A 303 1.54 14.34 -25.86
CA LYS A 303 2.37 13.60 -24.88
C LYS A 303 2.93 14.57 -23.84
N GLY A 304 2.73 14.27 -22.57
CA GLY A 304 3.25 15.06 -21.46
C GLY A 304 2.17 15.69 -20.60
N LYS A 305 2.51 16.75 -19.88
CA LYS A 305 1.69 17.41 -18.85
C LYS A 305 0.27 17.81 -19.30
N TYR A 306 0.08 18.03 -20.60
CA TYR A 306 -1.18 18.52 -21.15
C TYR A 306 -1.88 17.52 -22.10
N ALA A 307 -1.51 16.25 -22.02
CA ALA A 307 -2.19 15.19 -22.77
C ALA A 307 -3.67 15.09 -22.34
N GLY A 308 -4.59 15.12 -23.32
CA GLY A 308 -6.03 15.02 -23.04
C GLY A 308 -6.76 16.34 -22.74
N PHE A 309 -6.04 17.46 -22.61
CA PHE A 309 -6.68 18.77 -22.43
C PHE A 309 -7.28 19.31 -23.72
N LYS A 310 -8.41 20.06 -23.65
CA LYS A 310 -8.94 20.82 -24.76
C LYS A 310 -7.95 21.90 -25.20
N LEU A 311 -7.88 22.19 -26.50
CA LEU A 311 -7.01 23.25 -26.97
C LEU A 311 -7.35 24.60 -26.32
N SER A 312 -8.64 24.84 -26.02
CA SER A 312 -9.11 26.06 -25.33
C SER A 312 -8.64 26.16 -23.86
N GLU A 313 -8.30 25.05 -23.24
CA GLU A 313 -7.90 24.98 -21.84
C GLU A 313 -6.38 24.99 -21.65
N LEU A 314 -5.64 24.86 -22.74
CA LEU A 314 -4.17 24.85 -22.68
C LEU A 314 -3.65 26.26 -22.34
N PRO A 315 -2.57 26.38 -21.56
CA PRO A 315 -1.91 27.65 -21.29
C PRO A 315 -1.45 28.34 -22.60
N ASP A 316 -1.55 29.64 -22.68
CA ASP A 316 -1.18 30.41 -23.87
C ASP A 316 0.25 30.17 -24.35
N HIS A 317 1.20 30.09 -23.43
CA HIS A 317 2.60 29.77 -23.73
C HIS A 317 2.76 28.40 -24.41
N TYR A 318 1.95 27.40 -24.04
CA TYR A 318 1.97 26.08 -24.65
C TYR A 318 1.36 26.08 -26.04
N VAL A 319 0.23 26.77 -26.24
CA VAL A 319 -0.42 26.95 -27.53
C VAL A 319 0.52 27.68 -28.49
N GLN A 320 1.18 28.73 -28.01
CA GLN A 320 2.15 29.51 -28.80
C GLN A 320 3.37 28.67 -29.18
N TRP A 321 3.94 27.92 -28.21
CA TRP A 321 5.04 27.00 -28.47
C TRP A 321 4.68 25.94 -29.51
N ALA A 322 3.52 25.30 -29.41
CA ALA A 322 3.08 24.28 -30.35
C ALA A 322 2.78 24.84 -31.75
N ALA A 323 2.26 26.08 -31.83
CA ALA A 323 1.97 26.76 -33.10
C ALA A 323 3.22 27.04 -33.95
N TYR A 324 4.40 27.20 -33.28
CA TYR A 324 5.63 27.62 -33.96
C TYR A 324 6.79 26.61 -33.82
N ASN A 325 6.62 25.51 -33.10
CA ASN A 325 7.67 24.54 -32.92
C ASN A 325 8.01 23.78 -34.20
N GLU A 326 9.24 23.93 -34.66
CA GLU A 326 9.72 23.33 -35.93
C GLU A 326 9.68 21.81 -35.96
N LYS A 327 9.78 21.17 -34.80
CA LYS A 327 9.73 19.72 -34.67
C LYS A 327 8.32 19.13 -34.81
N LEU A 328 7.31 19.96 -34.81
CA LEU A 328 5.91 19.55 -35.01
C LEU A 328 5.54 19.59 -36.48
N ASN A 329 4.66 18.67 -36.88
CA ASN A 329 4.13 18.56 -38.21
C ASN A 329 3.30 19.81 -38.54
N GLY A 330 3.31 20.18 -39.84
CA GLY A 330 2.60 21.36 -40.34
C GLY A 330 1.10 21.40 -40.02
N TRP A 331 0.44 20.23 -40.02
CA TRP A 331 -0.97 20.10 -39.65
C TRP A 331 -1.22 20.44 -38.17
N ILE A 332 -0.38 19.88 -37.28
CA ILE A 332 -0.47 20.16 -35.84
C ILE A 332 -0.22 21.64 -35.58
N LYS A 333 0.81 22.20 -36.18
CA LYS A 333 1.07 23.65 -36.08
C LYS A 333 -0.11 24.49 -36.54
N SER A 334 -0.75 24.09 -37.64
CA SER A 334 -1.96 24.80 -38.17
C SER A 334 -3.12 24.78 -37.17
N MET A 335 -3.33 23.65 -36.48
CA MET A 335 -4.38 23.52 -35.47
C MET A 335 -4.12 24.47 -34.28
N PHE A 336 -2.90 24.53 -33.79
CA PHE A 336 -2.53 25.44 -32.69
C PHE A 336 -2.51 26.90 -33.11
N ARG A 337 -2.15 27.21 -34.36
CA ARG A 337 -2.25 28.58 -34.93
C ARG A 337 -3.70 29.05 -35.02
N LYS A 338 -4.63 28.17 -35.40
CA LYS A 338 -6.08 28.51 -35.42
C LYS A 338 -6.58 28.82 -34.00
N GLU A 339 -6.18 28.01 -33.01
CA GLU A 339 -6.56 28.27 -31.62
C GLU A 339 -5.93 29.56 -31.08
N LEU A 340 -4.68 29.84 -31.43
CA LEU A 340 -4.00 31.10 -31.09
C LEU A 340 -4.72 32.30 -31.70
N GLY A 341 -5.10 32.21 -33.01
CA GLY A 341 -5.90 33.24 -33.70
C GLY A 341 -7.26 33.48 -33.03
N ARG A 342 -7.95 32.42 -32.62
CA ARG A 342 -9.22 32.49 -31.87
C ARG A 342 -9.06 33.27 -30.55
N ARG A 343 -8.00 33.00 -29.80
CA ARG A 343 -7.72 33.66 -28.51
C ARG A 343 -7.39 35.16 -28.67
N HIS A 344 -6.70 35.53 -29.75
CA HIS A 344 -6.28 36.90 -30.00
C HIS A 344 -7.24 37.71 -30.91
N GLY A 345 -8.44 37.16 -31.14
CA GLY A 345 -9.49 37.90 -31.91
C GLY A 345 -9.15 38.16 -33.37
N ARG A 346 -8.15 37.45 -33.97
CA ARG A 346 -7.79 37.58 -35.38
C ARG A 346 -8.41 36.45 -36.19
N SER A 347 -9.46 36.72 -36.92
CA SER A 347 -9.91 35.85 -38.02
C SER A 347 -8.93 36.02 -39.20
N GLU A 348 -7.91 35.21 -39.29
CA GLU A 348 -7.11 35.14 -40.51
C GLU A 348 -7.92 34.43 -41.60
N ARG A 349 -8.32 35.18 -42.62
CA ARG A 349 -8.72 34.63 -43.93
C ARG A 349 -7.46 34.02 -44.54
N PHE A 350 -7.41 32.69 -44.61
CA PHE A 350 -6.36 32.01 -45.35
C PHE A 350 -6.60 32.23 -46.84
N VAL A 351 -5.67 32.91 -47.49
CA VAL A 351 -5.47 32.88 -48.93
C VAL A 351 -4.88 31.54 -49.30
N SER A 352 -5.47 30.88 -50.26
CA SER A 352 -5.23 29.58 -50.87
C SER A 352 -3.75 29.26 -51.13
#